data_e67fcac4617c47491d6a591cd909ce30
#
_entry.id   e67fcac4617c47491d6a591cd909ce30
#
_cell.length_a   1.000
_cell.length_b   1.000
_cell.length_c   1.000
_cell.angle_alpha   90.00
_cell.angle_beta   90.00
_cell.angle_gamma   90.00
#
_symmetry.space_group_name_H-M   'P 1'
#
loop_
_entity.id
_entity.type
_entity.pdbx_description
1 polymer ?
#
loop_
_entity_poly.entity_id
_entity_poly.type
_entity_poly.pdbx_seq_one_letter_code
_entity_poly.pdbx_strand_id
1 'polypeptide(L)'
;EFGARVFKISEDAGTRLTWLKVTGGVLHVKDVLPGGEKADALRLYNGGKFRLVSEALPGMVVAAAGPVSTRPGQGLGAESDAETPLLEPVLNYRVDCDADPHTLLKALQTLEGEDPQLHVNWRDDLGEVHVQLMGEVQLEILQTILQERFGLTVAFSEGGILYKETLTRAVEGIGHYEPLRHYA
;
A
#
# COMPACT_ATOMS: atom_id res chain seq x y z
N GLU A 1 5.60 18.55 20.34
CA GLU A 1 4.85 18.38 19.09
C GLU A 1 4.72 16.90 18.78
N PHE A 2 3.55 16.44 18.31
CA PHE A 2 3.34 15.05 17.95
C PHE A 2 4.12 14.70 16.68
N GLY A 3 4.75 13.52 16.70
CA GLY A 3 5.45 12.93 15.57
C GLY A 3 5.36 11.42 15.62
N ALA A 4 5.09 10.78 14.50
CA ALA A 4 5.10 9.33 14.39
C ALA A 4 5.45 8.91 12.96
N ARG A 5 6.02 7.71 12.79
CA ARG A 5 6.26 7.09 11.49
C ARG A 5 5.44 5.83 11.32
N VAL A 6 4.72 5.77 10.23
CA VAL A 6 4.05 4.55 9.78
C VAL A 6 5.10 3.63 9.14
N PHE A 7 5.26 2.42 9.64
CA PHE A 7 6.24 1.49 9.08
C PHE A 7 5.61 0.21 8.52
N LYS A 8 4.34 -0.05 8.84
CA LYS A 8 3.64 -1.23 8.35
C LYS A 8 2.13 -0.98 8.34
N ILE A 9 1.46 -1.56 7.36
CA ILE A 9 0.02 -1.74 7.34
C ILE A 9 -0.25 -3.25 7.38
N SER A 10 -1.27 -3.66 8.12
CA SER A 10 -1.74 -5.04 8.12
C SER A 10 -3.24 -5.10 8.39
N GLU A 11 -3.81 -6.25 8.18
CA GLU A 11 -5.21 -6.52 8.53
C GLU A 11 -5.28 -7.62 9.57
N ASP A 12 -6.13 -7.44 10.58
CA ASP A 12 -6.39 -8.42 11.63
C ASP A 12 -7.91 -8.55 11.83
N ALA A 13 -8.45 -9.72 11.49
CA ALA A 13 -9.89 -10.03 11.55
C ALA A 13 -10.76 -8.95 10.88
N GLY A 14 -10.41 -8.52 9.67
CA GLY A 14 -11.13 -7.49 8.91
C GLY A 14 -10.89 -6.06 9.40
N THR A 15 -10.00 -5.85 10.38
CA THR A 15 -9.62 -4.53 10.87
C THR A 15 -8.28 -4.12 10.29
N ARG A 16 -8.25 -3.04 9.52
CA ARG A 16 -7.02 -2.43 9.06
C ARG A 16 -6.25 -1.84 10.24
N LEU A 17 -4.98 -2.13 10.34
CA LEU A 17 -4.07 -1.68 11.38
C LEU A 17 -2.93 -0.86 10.78
N THR A 18 -2.78 0.36 11.26
CA THR A 18 -1.65 1.24 10.95
C THR A 18 -0.62 1.13 12.07
N TRP A 19 0.52 0.54 11.77
CA TRP A 19 1.60 0.37 12.72
C TRP A 19 2.47 1.62 12.77
N LEU A 20 2.53 2.23 13.94
CA LEU A 20 3.19 3.50 14.20
C LEU A 20 4.33 3.32 15.18
N LYS A 21 5.46 3.96 14.91
CA LYS A 21 6.44 4.30 15.94
C LYS A 21 6.25 5.77 16.29
N VAL A 22 5.85 6.05 17.53
CA VAL A 22 5.74 7.43 18.03
C VAL A 22 7.15 7.97 18.28
N THR A 23 7.48 9.10 17.67
CA THR A 23 8.80 9.75 17.75
C THR A 23 8.78 11.01 18.61
N GLY A 24 7.61 11.64 18.75
CA GLY A 24 7.44 12.84 19.56
C GLY A 24 6.02 13.02 20.07
N GLY A 25 5.85 13.77 21.14
CA GLY A 25 4.54 14.00 21.75
C GLY A 25 3.88 12.72 22.28
N VAL A 26 2.58 12.75 22.44
CA VAL A 26 1.77 11.61 22.91
C VAL A 26 0.59 11.45 21.95
N LEU A 27 0.29 10.23 21.59
CA LEU A 27 -0.92 9.86 20.81
C LEU A 27 -1.95 9.25 21.74
N HIS A 28 -3.13 9.84 21.83
CA HIS A 28 -4.26 9.28 22.58
C HIS A 28 -5.25 8.58 21.66
N VAL A 29 -6.01 7.68 22.23
CA VAL A 29 -7.19 7.11 21.56
C VAL A 29 -8.17 8.23 21.24
N LYS A 30 -8.73 8.22 20.01
CA LYS A 30 -9.59 9.24 19.42
C LYS A 30 -8.93 10.53 18.99
N ASP A 31 -7.61 10.66 19.15
CA ASP A 31 -6.89 11.77 18.54
C ASP A 31 -7.05 11.75 17.03
N VAL A 32 -7.13 12.96 16.45
CA VAL A 32 -7.14 13.15 15.00
C VAL A 32 -5.70 13.21 14.52
N LEU A 33 -5.33 12.27 13.67
CA LEU A 33 -4.02 12.24 13.04
C LEU A 33 -3.89 13.34 11.97
N PRO A 34 -2.69 13.77 11.64
CA PRO A 34 -2.44 14.56 10.44
C PRO A 34 -3.04 13.83 9.22
N GLY A 35 -3.93 14.52 8.49
CA GLY A 35 -4.75 13.89 7.44
C GLY A 35 -6.23 13.76 7.80
N GLY A 36 -6.62 14.04 9.06
CA GLY A 36 -8.02 14.16 9.49
C GLY A 36 -8.65 12.86 9.97
N GLU A 37 -7.95 11.74 9.92
CA GLU A 37 -8.43 10.43 10.38
C GLU A 37 -8.19 10.23 11.87
N LYS A 38 -9.09 9.48 12.53
CA LYS A 38 -8.99 9.23 13.98
C LYS A 38 -8.31 7.91 14.29
N ALA A 39 -7.48 7.92 15.33
CA ALA A 39 -6.97 6.69 15.96
C ALA A 39 -8.05 6.11 16.88
N ASP A 40 -8.94 5.30 16.37
CA ASP A 40 -10.10 4.76 17.11
C ASP A 40 -9.73 3.85 18.26
N ALA A 41 -8.66 3.10 18.10
CA ALA A 41 -8.08 2.25 19.15
C ALA A 41 -6.58 2.14 18.94
N LEU A 42 -5.84 1.99 20.04
CA LEU A 42 -4.40 1.73 20.05
C LEU A 42 -4.15 0.35 20.65
N ARG A 43 -3.48 -0.52 19.90
CA ARG A 43 -3.11 -1.87 20.28
C ARG A 43 -1.60 -1.95 20.51
N LEU A 44 -1.20 -2.37 21.70
CA LEU A 44 0.19 -2.68 22.02
C LEU A 44 0.38 -4.18 21.95
N TYR A 45 1.16 -4.64 20.98
CA TYR A 45 1.41 -6.06 20.74
C TYR A 45 2.59 -6.59 21.54
N ASN A 46 2.47 -7.85 21.94
CA ASN A 46 3.55 -8.66 22.47
C ASN A 46 3.44 -10.06 21.84
N GLY A 47 4.22 -10.31 20.82
CA GLY A 47 4.04 -11.49 19.94
C GLY A 47 2.67 -11.46 19.26
N GLY A 48 1.96 -12.58 19.27
CA GLY A 48 0.62 -12.71 18.66
C GLY A 48 -0.54 -12.14 19.50
N LYS A 49 -0.26 -11.58 20.68
CA LYS A 49 -1.28 -11.02 21.58
C LYS A 49 -1.13 -9.52 21.67
N PHE A 50 -2.25 -8.82 21.87
CA PHE A 50 -2.25 -7.39 22.11
C PHE A 50 -3.07 -7.00 23.34
N ARG A 51 -2.79 -5.84 23.88
CA ARG A 51 -3.63 -5.13 24.83
C ARG A 51 -4.00 -3.75 24.28
N LEU A 52 -5.17 -3.27 24.63
CA LEU A 52 -5.56 -1.89 24.34
C LEU A 52 -4.85 -0.95 25.29
N VAL A 53 -4.41 0.18 24.76
CA VAL A 53 -3.81 1.27 25.53
C VAL A 53 -4.55 2.56 25.22
N SER A 54 -4.66 3.45 26.22
CA SER A 54 -5.29 4.77 26.06
C SER A 54 -4.39 5.79 25.37
N GLU A 55 -3.08 5.58 25.48
CA GLU A 55 -2.06 6.49 24.95
C GLU A 55 -0.81 5.73 24.49
N ALA A 56 -0.07 6.33 23.60
CA ALA A 56 1.25 5.89 23.15
C ALA A 56 2.26 7.01 23.30
N LEU A 57 3.32 6.73 24.06
CA LEU A 57 4.42 7.67 24.39
C LEU A 57 5.52 7.59 23.32
N PRO A 58 6.39 8.61 23.23
CA PRO A 58 7.56 8.56 22.35
C PRO A 58 8.41 7.31 22.59
N GLY A 59 8.83 6.65 21.51
CA GLY A 59 9.56 5.39 21.51
C GLY A 59 8.66 4.15 21.48
N MET A 60 7.36 4.27 21.77
CA MET A 60 6.44 3.14 21.66
C MET A 60 6.09 2.80 20.20
N VAL A 61 5.90 1.51 19.99
CA VAL A 61 5.34 0.95 18.75
C VAL A 61 3.94 0.44 19.04
N VAL A 62 2.96 0.98 18.33
CA VAL A 62 1.54 0.62 18.48
C VAL A 62 0.90 0.42 17.13
N ALA A 63 -0.17 -0.38 17.10
CA ALA A 63 -1.03 -0.49 15.94
C ALA A 63 -2.32 0.32 16.19
N ALA A 64 -2.57 1.33 15.37
CA ALA A 64 -3.78 2.14 15.41
C ALA A 64 -4.84 1.55 14.48
N ALA A 65 -6.03 1.31 15.00
CA ALA A 65 -7.22 1.06 14.19
C ALA A 65 -7.94 2.38 13.93
N GLY A 66 -8.57 2.50 12.77
CA GLY A 66 -9.33 3.70 12.35
C GLY A 66 -8.76 4.33 11.07
N PRO A 67 -7.46 4.66 10.99
CA PRO A 67 -6.91 5.24 9.77
C PRO A 67 -6.96 4.29 8.58
N VAL A 68 -7.41 4.79 7.43
CA VAL A 68 -7.57 4.00 6.19
C VAL A 68 -6.70 4.50 5.04
N SER A 69 -6.27 5.76 5.07
CA SER A 69 -5.45 6.38 4.01
C SER A 69 -3.95 6.37 4.27
N THR A 70 -3.52 5.94 5.46
CA THR A 70 -2.11 5.86 5.82
C THR A 70 -1.36 4.81 5.00
N ARG A 71 -0.06 5.04 4.78
CA ARG A 71 0.81 4.13 3.99
C ARG A 71 2.14 3.88 4.71
N PRO A 72 2.79 2.74 4.49
CA PRO A 72 4.14 2.49 4.99
C PRO A 72 5.12 3.58 4.51
N GLY A 73 6.02 4.01 5.41
CA GLY A 73 6.98 5.09 5.15
C GLY A 73 6.44 6.49 5.41
N GLN A 74 5.14 6.67 5.61
CA GLN A 74 4.55 7.98 5.85
C GLN A 74 4.96 8.54 7.22
N GLY A 75 5.37 9.82 7.23
CA GLY A 75 5.55 10.61 8.43
C GLY A 75 4.24 11.30 8.85
N LEU A 76 4.03 11.40 10.15
CA LEU A 76 2.87 12.07 10.72
C LEU A 76 3.32 13.17 11.68
N GLY A 77 2.69 14.34 11.57
CA GLY A 77 3.00 15.51 12.40
C GLY A 77 4.40 16.06 12.12
N ALA A 78 5.24 16.10 13.14
CA ALA A 78 6.62 16.60 13.03
C ALA A 78 7.58 15.63 12.31
N GLU A 79 7.14 14.40 12.02
CA GLU A 79 7.96 13.41 11.34
C GLU A 79 7.82 13.54 9.82
N SER A 80 8.95 13.52 9.09
CA SER A 80 8.94 13.51 7.63
C SER A 80 8.67 12.11 7.07
N ASP A 81 8.25 12.01 5.81
CA ASP A 81 8.15 10.74 5.10
C ASP A 81 9.53 10.05 5.01
N ALA A 82 9.54 8.74 4.98
CA ALA A 82 10.75 7.96 4.71
C ALA A 82 11.25 8.24 3.28
N GLU A 83 12.56 8.09 3.07
CA GLU A 83 13.12 8.16 1.73
C GLU A 83 12.51 7.07 0.83
N THR A 84 12.30 7.43 -0.44
CA THR A 84 11.82 6.47 -1.43
C THR A 84 12.87 5.36 -1.61
N PRO A 85 12.47 4.09 -1.66
CA PRO A 85 13.39 3.01 -1.93
C PRO A 85 14.17 3.22 -3.22
N LEU A 86 15.48 3.00 -3.19
CA LEU A 86 16.34 3.12 -4.38
C LEU A 86 16.09 2.02 -5.40
N LEU A 87 15.64 0.86 -4.93
CA LEU A 87 15.32 -0.29 -5.78
C LEU A 87 13.82 -0.28 -6.07
N GLU A 88 13.51 -0.31 -7.35
CA GLU A 88 12.15 -0.43 -7.84
C GLU A 88 11.94 -1.82 -8.47
N PRO A 89 10.73 -2.39 -8.34
CA PRO A 89 10.40 -3.66 -8.98
C PRO A 89 10.42 -3.49 -10.51
N VAL A 90 11.12 -4.39 -11.19
CA VAL A 90 11.32 -4.34 -12.65
C VAL A 90 10.72 -5.54 -13.38
N LEU A 91 10.42 -6.62 -12.67
CA LEU A 91 9.83 -7.82 -13.25
C LEU A 91 8.32 -7.68 -13.26
N ASN A 92 7.72 -7.77 -14.44
CA ASN A 92 6.29 -7.68 -14.62
C ASN A 92 5.71 -9.09 -14.89
N TYR A 93 4.71 -9.47 -14.12
CA TYR A 93 4.03 -10.76 -14.28
C TYR A 93 2.54 -10.55 -14.45
N ARG A 94 1.94 -11.29 -15.37
CA ARG A 94 0.50 -11.43 -15.45
C ARG A 94 0.04 -12.44 -14.41
N VAL A 95 -1.04 -12.11 -13.73
CA VAL A 95 -1.65 -12.99 -12.72
C VAL A 95 -2.87 -13.67 -13.33
N ASP A 96 -2.77 -14.98 -13.50
CA ASP A 96 -3.86 -15.81 -14.00
C ASP A 96 -4.62 -16.42 -12.81
N CYS A 97 -5.93 -16.31 -12.80
CA CYS A 97 -6.80 -16.83 -11.75
C CYS A 97 -8.11 -17.33 -12.36
N ASP A 98 -8.67 -18.42 -11.81
CA ASP A 98 -9.98 -18.94 -12.25
C ASP A 98 -11.15 -18.12 -11.69
N ALA A 99 -10.89 -17.24 -10.71
CA ALA A 99 -11.89 -16.34 -10.15
C ALA A 99 -12.12 -15.11 -11.04
N ASP A 100 -13.19 -14.37 -10.73
CA ASP A 100 -13.47 -13.09 -11.39
C ASP A 100 -12.27 -12.12 -11.26
N PRO A 101 -11.81 -11.50 -12.37
CA PRO A 101 -10.67 -10.60 -12.38
C PRO A 101 -10.78 -9.42 -11.39
N HIS A 102 -11.99 -8.91 -11.16
CA HIS A 102 -12.19 -7.83 -10.18
C HIS A 102 -12.01 -8.29 -8.73
N THR A 103 -12.32 -9.56 -8.44
CA THR A 103 -12.05 -10.15 -7.12
C THR A 103 -10.56 -10.29 -6.89
N LEU A 104 -9.82 -10.77 -7.88
CA LEU A 104 -8.36 -10.82 -7.86
C LEU A 104 -7.75 -9.42 -7.70
N LEU A 105 -8.22 -8.44 -8.48
CA LEU A 105 -7.74 -7.06 -8.42
C LEU A 105 -7.90 -6.46 -7.02
N LYS A 106 -9.05 -6.65 -6.38
CA LYS A 106 -9.29 -6.17 -5.00
C LYS A 106 -8.36 -6.81 -3.98
N ALA A 107 -8.13 -8.12 -4.10
CA ALA A 107 -7.20 -8.82 -3.22
C ALA A 107 -5.78 -8.27 -3.36
N LEU A 108 -5.31 -8.10 -4.60
CA LEU A 108 -3.99 -7.54 -4.89
C LEU A 108 -3.85 -6.08 -4.46
N GLN A 109 -4.88 -5.25 -4.65
CA GLN A 109 -4.89 -3.86 -4.16
C GLN A 109 -4.83 -3.78 -2.63
N THR A 110 -5.45 -4.74 -1.93
CA THR A 110 -5.29 -4.83 -0.47
C THR A 110 -3.85 -5.11 -0.08
N LEU A 111 -3.18 -6.03 -0.79
CA LEU A 111 -1.76 -6.34 -0.56
C LEU A 111 -0.83 -5.18 -0.95
N GLU A 112 -1.13 -4.47 -2.03
CA GLU A 112 -0.40 -3.24 -2.43
C GLU A 112 -0.48 -2.15 -1.34
N GLY A 113 -1.64 -2.04 -0.67
CA GLY A 113 -1.79 -1.14 0.47
C GLY A 113 -0.92 -1.53 1.68
N GLU A 114 -0.56 -2.80 1.81
CA GLU A 114 0.33 -3.32 2.86
C GLU A 114 1.81 -3.22 2.45
N ASP A 115 2.10 -3.48 1.18
CA ASP A 115 3.43 -3.39 0.55
C ASP A 115 3.38 -2.50 -0.69
N PRO A 116 3.77 -1.22 -0.58
CA PRO A 116 3.76 -0.28 -1.70
C PRO A 116 4.74 -0.62 -2.84
N GLN A 117 5.63 -1.59 -2.64
CA GLN A 117 6.52 -2.08 -3.70
C GLN A 117 5.84 -3.11 -4.60
N LEU A 118 4.69 -3.64 -4.19
CA LEU A 118 3.83 -4.42 -5.05
C LEU A 118 3.01 -3.48 -5.93
N HIS A 119 3.49 -3.21 -7.14
CA HIS A 119 2.74 -2.39 -8.09
C HIS A 119 1.71 -3.26 -8.83
N VAL A 120 0.45 -3.01 -8.55
CA VAL A 120 -0.69 -3.69 -9.19
C VAL A 120 -1.18 -2.84 -10.35
N ASN A 121 -1.25 -3.41 -11.54
CA ASN A 121 -1.68 -2.73 -12.76
C ASN A 121 -2.82 -3.51 -13.43
N TRP A 122 -3.93 -2.83 -13.63
CA TRP A 122 -5.06 -3.35 -14.39
C TRP A 122 -4.93 -2.93 -15.85
N ARG A 123 -4.95 -3.90 -16.77
CA ARG A 123 -4.93 -3.68 -18.21
C ARG A 123 -6.35 -3.78 -18.75
N ASP A 124 -7.02 -2.64 -18.88
CA ASP A 124 -8.42 -2.58 -19.39
C ASP A 124 -8.56 -3.15 -20.80
N ASP A 125 -7.56 -2.97 -21.64
CA ASP A 125 -7.51 -3.42 -23.02
C ASP A 125 -7.50 -4.95 -23.16
N LEU A 126 -6.96 -5.64 -22.17
CA LEU A 126 -6.81 -7.10 -22.15
C LEU A 126 -7.68 -7.77 -21.08
N GLY A 127 -8.23 -7.02 -20.13
CA GLY A 127 -8.92 -7.57 -18.97
C GLY A 127 -7.99 -8.35 -18.04
N GLU A 128 -6.73 -7.97 -17.95
CA GLU A 128 -5.68 -8.67 -17.22
C GLU A 128 -5.17 -7.88 -16.02
N VAL A 129 -4.81 -8.61 -14.96
CA VAL A 129 -4.10 -8.05 -13.79
C VAL A 129 -2.63 -8.37 -13.90
N HIS A 130 -1.81 -7.34 -13.74
CA HIS A 130 -0.36 -7.44 -13.74
C HIS A 130 0.20 -6.99 -12.40
N VAL A 131 1.30 -7.61 -11.95
CA VAL A 131 2.04 -7.21 -10.75
C VAL A 131 3.50 -7.02 -11.09
N GLN A 132 4.14 -6.04 -10.43
CA GLN A 132 5.58 -5.82 -10.55
C GLN A 132 6.25 -6.29 -9.28
N LEU A 133 7.32 -7.06 -9.44
CA LEU A 133 8.05 -7.70 -8.35
C LEU A 133 9.57 -7.51 -8.57
N MET A 134 10.34 -7.68 -7.50
CA MET A 134 11.80 -7.62 -7.54
C MET A 134 12.44 -8.97 -7.89
N GLY A 135 11.74 -10.08 -7.66
CA GLY A 135 12.30 -11.43 -7.89
C GLY A 135 11.29 -12.56 -7.74
N GLU A 136 11.69 -13.74 -8.20
CA GLU A 136 10.85 -14.93 -8.25
C GLU A 136 10.37 -15.42 -6.88
N VAL A 137 11.16 -15.23 -5.83
CA VAL A 137 10.77 -15.63 -4.46
C VAL A 137 9.50 -14.90 -4.01
N GLN A 138 9.31 -13.67 -4.46
CA GLN A 138 8.08 -12.92 -4.15
C GLN A 138 6.84 -13.53 -4.81
N LEU A 139 6.98 -14.22 -5.95
CA LEU A 139 5.85 -14.93 -6.59
C LEU A 139 5.32 -16.04 -5.70
N GLU A 140 6.19 -16.86 -5.13
CA GLU A 140 5.80 -17.97 -4.26
C GLU A 140 5.12 -17.44 -2.99
N ILE A 141 5.65 -16.36 -2.42
CA ILE A 141 5.06 -15.71 -1.24
C ILE A 141 3.69 -15.14 -1.59
N LEU A 142 3.58 -14.42 -2.70
CA LEU A 142 2.32 -13.80 -3.14
C LEU A 142 1.25 -14.87 -3.44
N GLN A 143 1.63 -15.97 -4.09
CA GLN A 143 0.76 -17.11 -4.34
C GLN A 143 0.22 -17.70 -3.03
N THR A 144 1.09 -17.91 -2.05
CA THR A 144 0.72 -18.42 -0.73
C THR A 144 -0.25 -17.48 -0.02
N ILE A 145 0.05 -16.18 -0.01
CA ILE A 145 -0.80 -15.17 0.64
C ILE A 145 -2.18 -15.10 -0.03
N LEU A 146 -2.24 -15.11 -1.36
CA LEU A 146 -3.51 -15.07 -2.10
C LEU A 146 -4.36 -16.31 -1.80
N GLN A 147 -3.73 -17.48 -1.72
CA GLN A 147 -4.42 -18.72 -1.36
C GLN A 147 -4.91 -18.73 0.10
N GLU A 148 -4.05 -18.37 1.05
CA GLU A 148 -4.36 -18.47 2.49
C GLU A 148 -5.34 -17.39 2.96
N ARG A 149 -5.20 -16.16 2.49
CA ARG A 149 -6.02 -15.04 2.96
C ARG A 149 -7.27 -14.81 2.15
N PHE A 150 -7.24 -15.07 0.85
CA PHE A 150 -8.34 -14.76 -0.07
C PHE A 150 -8.95 -15.98 -0.72
N GLY A 151 -8.37 -17.18 -0.52
CA GLY A 151 -8.85 -18.41 -1.14
C GLY A 151 -8.67 -18.44 -2.65
N LEU A 152 -7.77 -17.63 -3.21
CA LEU A 152 -7.52 -17.50 -4.63
C LEU A 152 -6.33 -18.36 -5.06
N THR A 153 -6.56 -19.30 -5.96
CA THR A 153 -5.48 -20.06 -6.60
C THR A 153 -5.03 -19.30 -7.85
N VAL A 154 -3.77 -18.90 -7.87
CA VAL A 154 -3.21 -18.09 -8.96
C VAL A 154 -2.01 -18.77 -9.59
N ALA A 155 -1.78 -18.48 -10.87
CA ALA A 155 -0.56 -18.76 -11.61
C ALA A 155 0.02 -17.45 -12.14
N PHE A 156 1.33 -17.43 -12.33
CA PHE A 156 2.02 -16.27 -12.88
C PHE A 156 2.62 -16.61 -14.23
N SER A 157 2.29 -15.78 -15.22
CA SER A 157 2.90 -15.85 -16.56
C SER A 157 3.91 -14.71 -16.70
N GLU A 158 5.04 -14.97 -17.36
CA GLU A 158 6.03 -13.93 -17.61
C GLU A 158 5.41 -12.77 -18.41
N GLY A 159 5.41 -11.61 -17.82
CA GLY A 159 4.92 -10.36 -18.43
C GLY A 159 6.02 -9.56 -19.12
N GLY A 160 7.27 -10.01 -19.02
CA GLY A 160 8.45 -9.33 -19.57
C GLY A 160 9.03 -8.25 -18.66
N ILE A 161 10.16 -7.68 -19.08
CA ILE A 161 10.86 -6.61 -18.39
C ILE A 161 10.20 -5.29 -18.76
N LEU A 162 9.86 -4.48 -17.75
CA LEU A 162 9.40 -3.11 -17.96
C LEU A 162 10.59 -2.21 -18.25
N TYR A 163 10.65 -1.71 -19.47
CA TYR A 163 11.59 -0.67 -19.84
C TYR A 163 11.03 0.70 -19.45
N LYS A 164 11.86 1.51 -18.78
CA LYS A 164 11.54 2.91 -18.52
C LYS A 164 12.23 3.78 -19.56
N GLU A 165 11.50 4.74 -20.09
CA GLU A 165 12.04 5.75 -21.01
C GLU A 165 12.13 7.09 -20.28
N THR A 166 13.17 7.86 -20.60
CA THR A 166 13.33 9.22 -20.13
C THR A 166 13.81 10.12 -21.25
N LEU A 167 13.48 11.40 -21.14
CA LEU A 167 14.00 12.40 -22.07
C LEU A 167 15.45 12.71 -21.74
N THR A 168 16.32 12.57 -22.72
CA THR A 168 17.77 12.87 -22.58
C THR A 168 18.08 14.39 -22.65
N ARG A 169 17.10 15.19 -23.05
CA ARG A 169 17.17 16.66 -23.12
C ARG A 169 15.80 17.27 -22.98
N ALA A 170 15.73 18.54 -22.62
CA ALA A 170 14.48 19.30 -22.65
C ALA A 170 13.95 19.36 -24.10
N VAL A 171 12.67 19.01 -24.26
CA VAL A 171 11.96 19.06 -25.54
C VAL A 171 10.66 19.86 -25.34
N GLU A 172 10.27 20.58 -26.39
CA GLU A 172 9.06 21.36 -26.43
C GLU A 172 7.99 20.55 -27.16
N GLY A 173 6.83 20.33 -26.51
CA GLY A 173 5.68 19.64 -27.08
C GLY A 173 4.50 20.57 -27.22
N ILE A 174 3.77 20.50 -28.33
CA ILE A 174 2.53 21.27 -28.55
C ILE A 174 1.36 20.32 -28.36
N GLY A 175 0.51 20.60 -27.36
CA GLY A 175 -0.77 19.92 -27.17
C GLY A 175 -1.91 20.79 -27.71
N HIS A 176 -2.74 20.26 -28.59
CA HIS A 176 -3.98 20.90 -29.04
C HIS A 176 -5.15 20.24 -28.34
N TYR A 177 -5.91 21.04 -27.58
CA TYR A 177 -7.12 20.59 -26.90
C TYR A 177 -8.34 21.30 -27.50
N GLU A 178 -9.20 20.54 -28.20
CA GLU A 178 -10.51 21.02 -28.61
C GLU A 178 -11.57 20.62 -27.58
N PRO A 179 -12.15 21.58 -26.83
CA PRO A 179 -13.26 21.25 -25.94
C PRO A 179 -14.46 20.84 -26.80
N LEU A 180 -15.08 19.70 -26.45
CA LEU A 180 -16.34 19.26 -27.06
C LEU A 180 -17.37 20.38 -26.95
N ARG A 181 -17.83 20.91 -28.07
CA ARG A 181 -18.98 21.84 -28.12
C ARG A 181 -20.23 21.03 -27.84
N HIS A 182 -20.85 21.26 -26.71
CA HIS A 182 -22.24 20.87 -26.51
C HIS A 182 -23.09 21.70 -27.42
N TYR A 183 -23.65 21.11 -28.44
CA TYR A 183 -24.77 21.70 -29.18
C TYR A 183 -25.99 21.58 -28.28
N ALA A 184 -26.51 22.74 -27.84
CA ALA A 184 -27.79 22.85 -27.22
C ALA A 184 -28.88 22.75 -28.30
#